data_bbc390e6ef3a8afa3f5ac5985841ef25
#
_entry.id   bbc390e6ef3a8afa3f5ac5985841ef25
#
_cell.length_a   1.000
_cell.length_b   1.000
_cell.length_c   1.000
_cell.angle_alpha   90.00
_cell.angle_beta   90.00
_cell.angle_gamma   90.00
#
_symmetry.space_group_name_H-M   'P 1'
#
loop_
_entity.id
_entity.type
_entity.pdbx_description
1 polymer ?
#
loop_
_entity_poly.entity_id
_entity_poly.type
_entity_poly.pdbx_seq_one_letter_code
_entity_poly.pdbx_strand_id
1 'polypeptide(L)'
;MRTLTLLRHAKTERDSASGRDFDRELNARGRENSARMGKEMRRLGLRFDRVLASPARRVVETVEGVGKTSPHYDERIYDASAERLLDVISSVDDGVEKLLLVGHNPGVERLAAKLTANEVDELPTAALAEIELPIEHWRDIKDASGRLVRFLTPKTLN
;
A
#
# COMPACT_ATOMS: atom_id res chain seq x y z
N MET A 1 12.64 14.96 4.70
CA MET A 1 11.25 14.57 4.35
C MET A 1 11.22 13.27 3.61
N ARG A 2 10.36 12.35 4.03
CA ARG A 2 10.11 11.07 3.36
C ARG A 2 8.63 11.00 2.99
N THR A 3 8.33 10.30 1.91
CA THR A 3 6.94 10.08 1.50
C THR A 3 6.65 8.59 1.56
N LEU A 4 5.61 8.23 2.30
CA LEU A 4 5.10 6.86 2.34
C LEU A 4 3.74 6.83 1.67
N THR A 5 3.61 6.03 0.63
CA THR A 5 2.32 5.79 -0.02
C THR A 5 1.86 4.39 0.34
N LEU A 6 0.65 4.30 0.88
CA LEU A 6 0.03 3.03 1.26
C LEU A 6 -1.07 2.70 0.26
N LEU A 7 -1.05 1.48 -0.23
CA LEU A 7 -2.05 0.98 -1.17
C LEU A 7 -2.59 -0.35 -0.65
N ARG A 8 -3.89 -0.44 -0.46
CA ARG A 8 -4.53 -1.70 -0.12
C ARG A 8 -4.81 -2.48 -1.40
N HIS A 9 -4.64 -3.82 -1.37
CA HIS A 9 -4.97 -4.66 -2.52
C HIS A 9 -6.41 -4.42 -2.99
N ALA A 10 -6.67 -4.73 -4.26
CA ALA A 10 -7.99 -4.56 -4.88
C ALA A 10 -8.95 -5.71 -4.51
N LYS A 11 -10.17 -5.64 -4.99
CA LYS A 11 -11.22 -6.61 -4.64
C LYS A 11 -10.88 -8.03 -5.09
N THR A 12 -11.22 -8.99 -4.24
CA THR A 12 -10.82 -10.39 -4.41
C THR A 12 -12.01 -11.30 -4.60
N GLU A 13 -11.73 -12.48 -5.20
CA GLU A 13 -12.62 -13.62 -5.11
C GLU A 13 -12.76 -14.05 -3.65
N ARG A 14 -13.89 -14.63 -3.30
CA ARG A 14 -14.15 -15.06 -1.93
C ARG A 14 -13.26 -16.24 -1.54
N ASP A 15 -13.03 -17.16 -2.48
CA ASP A 15 -12.28 -18.40 -2.24
C ASP A 15 -11.14 -18.52 -3.24
N SER A 16 -10.25 -19.49 -3.00
CA SER A 16 -9.18 -19.84 -3.94
C SER A 16 -9.29 -21.30 -4.32
N ALA A 17 -8.63 -21.67 -5.43
CA ALA A 17 -8.61 -23.07 -5.89
C ALA A 17 -7.97 -23.99 -4.86
N SER A 18 -6.95 -23.50 -4.13
CA SER A 18 -6.26 -24.26 -3.09
C SER A 18 -7.00 -24.29 -1.75
N GLY A 19 -7.98 -23.42 -1.57
CA GLY A 19 -8.66 -23.21 -0.29
C GLY A 19 -7.89 -22.31 0.67
N ARG A 20 -6.68 -21.86 0.31
CA ARG A 20 -5.86 -21.01 1.18
C ARG A 20 -6.12 -19.52 0.90
N ASP A 21 -6.19 -18.74 1.97
CA ASP A 21 -6.33 -17.28 1.86
C ASP A 21 -5.21 -16.65 1.03
N PHE A 22 -4.00 -17.15 1.21
CA PHE A 22 -2.81 -16.65 0.51
C PHE A 22 -2.97 -16.69 -1.01
N ASP A 23 -3.71 -17.65 -1.53
CA ASP A 23 -3.85 -17.90 -2.96
C ASP A 23 -5.11 -17.27 -3.58
N ARG A 24 -5.86 -16.47 -2.81
CA ARG A 24 -7.06 -15.81 -3.34
C ARG A 24 -6.67 -14.76 -4.38
N GLU A 25 -7.35 -14.80 -5.51
CA GLU A 25 -7.09 -13.92 -6.65
C GLU A 25 -8.00 -12.69 -6.61
N LEU A 26 -7.64 -11.67 -7.37
CA LEU A 26 -8.54 -10.55 -7.61
C LEU A 26 -9.77 -11.03 -8.40
N ASN A 27 -10.91 -10.41 -8.15
CA ASN A 27 -12.06 -10.61 -9.03
C ASN A 27 -12.01 -9.62 -10.19
N ALA A 28 -12.99 -9.66 -11.07
CA ALA A 28 -13.02 -8.80 -12.26
C ALA A 28 -12.98 -7.31 -11.88
N ARG A 29 -13.74 -6.93 -10.84
CA ARG A 29 -13.79 -5.56 -10.36
C ARG A 29 -12.40 -5.14 -9.82
N GLY A 30 -11.73 -6.05 -9.11
CA GLY A 30 -10.40 -5.79 -8.58
C GLY A 30 -9.36 -5.55 -9.67
N ARG A 31 -9.41 -6.35 -10.74
CA ARG A 31 -8.50 -6.15 -11.88
C ARG A 31 -8.74 -4.81 -12.55
N GLU A 32 -9.99 -4.46 -12.77
CA GLU A 32 -10.37 -3.17 -13.36
C GLU A 32 -9.90 -2.01 -12.48
N ASN A 33 -10.16 -2.08 -11.16
CA ASN A 33 -9.79 -1.03 -10.23
C ASN A 33 -8.28 -0.85 -10.11
N SER A 34 -7.52 -1.96 -10.15
CA SER A 34 -6.06 -1.89 -10.14
C SER A 34 -5.53 -1.14 -11.36
N ALA A 35 -6.07 -1.45 -12.53
CA ALA A 35 -5.66 -0.79 -13.77
C ALA A 35 -6.02 0.71 -13.74
N ARG A 36 -7.21 1.04 -13.25
CA ARG A 36 -7.66 2.43 -13.12
C ARG A 36 -6.78 3.21 -12.15
N MET A 37 -6.43 2.60 -11.02
CA MET A 37 -5.57 3.23 -10.02
C MET A 37 -4.18 3.47 -10.59
N GLY A 38 -3.63 2.51 -11.31
CA GLY A 38 -2.32 2.65 -11.95
C GLY A 38 -2.30 3.79 -12.97
N LYS A 39 -3.37 3.91 -13.76
CA LYS A 39 -3.51 4.99 -14.72
C LYS A 39 -3.53 6.35 -14.02
N GLU A 40 -4.28 6.45 -12.93
CA GLU A 40 -4.35 7.70 -12.17
C GLU A 40 -3.01 8.05 -11.53
N MET A 41 -2.32 7.05 -10.98
CA MET A 41 -1.00 7.27 -10.38
C MET A 41 -0.02 7.83 -11.42
N ARG A 42 -0.04 7.30 -12.64
CA ARG A 42 0.81 7.81 -13.72
C ARG A 42 0.40 9.22 -14.15
N ARG A 43 -0.90 9.48 -14.24
CA ARG A 43 -1.41 10.82 -14.59
C ARG A 43 -0.94 11.86 -13.58
N LEU A 44 -0.87 11.47 -12.29
CA LEU A 44 -0.43 12.35 -11.22
C LEU A 44 1.10 12.43 -11.11
N GLY A 45 1.82 11.64 -11.88
CA GLY A 45 3.28 11.64 -11.86
C GLY A 45 3.87 11.00 -10.61
N LEU A 46 3.13 10.10 -9.95
CA LEU A 46 3.64 9.42 -8.76
C LEU A 46 4.76 8.45 -9.14
N ARG A 47 5.88 8.58 -8.44
CA ARG A 47 7.05 7.73 -8.63
C ARG A 47 7.54 7.25 -7.28
N PHE A 48 8.14 6.06 -7.28
CA PHE A 48 8.62 5.45 -6.04
C PHE A 48 10.04 4.94 -6.23
N ASP A 49 10.89 5.19 -5.22
CA ASP A 49 12.27 4.70 -5.20
C ASP A 49 12.28 3.22 -4.80
N ARG A 50 11.28 2.78 -4.04
CA ARG A 50 11.15 1.41 -3.58
C ARG A 50 9.67 1.05 -3.50
N VAL A 51 9.34 -0.17 -3.91
CA VAL A 51 8.00 -0.74 -3.74
C VAL A 51 8.14 -2.01 -2.91
N LEU A 52 7.47 -2.04 -1.76
CA LEU A 52 7.40 -3.23 -0.90
C LEU A 52 5.97 -3.77 -0.95
N ALA A 53 5.83 -5.07 -1.08
CA ALA A 53 4.51 -5.67 -1.23
C ALA A 53 4.44 -7.04 -0.58
N SER A 54 3.25 -7.38 -0.08
CA SER A 54 2.97 -8.73 0.38
C SER A 54 3.03 -9.71 -0.80
N PRO A 55 3.54 -10.92 -0.61
CA PRO A 55 3.58 -11.92 -1.68
C PRO A 55 2.24 -12.63 -1.90
N ALA A 56 1.20 -12.31 -1.14
CA ALA A 56 -0.13 -12.91 -1.34
C ALA A 56 -0.60 -12.64 -2.76
N ARG A 57 -1.28 -13.60 -3.38
CA ARG A 57 -1.70 -13.53 -4.78
C ARG A 57 -2.45 -12.25 -5.10
N ARG A 58 -3.39 -11.84 -4.24
CA ARG A 58 -4.19 -10.64 -4.48
C ARG A 58 -3.37 -9.35 -4.49
N VAL A 59 -2.27 -9.32 -3.73
CA VAL A 59 -1.37 -8.17 -3.74
C VAL A 59 -0.50 -8.18 -4.98
N VAL A 60 0.04 -9.35 -5.35
CA VAL A 60 0.83 -9.50 -6.58
C VAL A 60 0.02 -9.04 -7.79
N GLU A 61 -1.24 -9.47 -7.87
CA GLU A 61 -2.11 -9.08 -8.98
C GLU A 61 -2.46 -7.60 -8.97
N THR A 62 -2.62 -7.01 -7.78
CA THR A 62 -2.85 -5.56 -7.67
C THR A 62 -1.63 -4.79 -8.20
N VAL A 63 -0.43 -5.18 -7.79
CA VAL A 63 0.81 -4.55 -8.24
C VAL A 63 0.97 -4.68 -9.75
N GLU A 64 0.70 -5.85 -10.30
CA GLU A 64 0.73 -6.08 -11.74
C GLU A 64 -0.28 -5.20 -12.48
N GLY A 65 -1.48 -5.06 -11.93
CA GLY A 65 -2.53 -4.23 -12.52
C GLY A 65 -2.18 -2.75 -12.50
N VAL A 66 -1.58 -2.28 -11.41
CA VAL A 66 -1.08 -0.90 -11.32
C VAL A 66 -0.01 -0.66 -12.38
N GLY A 67 0.89 -1.60 -12.57
CA GLY A 67 1.90 -1.57 -13.62
C GLY A 67 3.06 -0.62 -13.34
N LYS A 68 4.11 -0.79 -14.13
CA LYS A 68 5.30 0.09 -14.13
C LYS A 68 5.96 0.24 -12.78
N THR A 69 6.03 -0.86 -12.01
CA THR A 69 6.73 -0.92 -10.74
C THR A 69 7.64 -2.14 -10.72
N SER A 70 8.66 -2.07 -9.86
CA SER A 70 9.58 -3.20 -9.63
C SER A 70 9.48 -3.56 -8.16
N PRO A 71 8.50 -4.38 -7.78
CA PRO A 71 8.25 -4.66 -6.37
C PRO A 71 9.26 -5.60 -5.75
N HIS A 72 9.51 -5.40 -4.47
CA HIS A 72 10.19 -6.33 -3.59
C HIS A 72 9.13 -6.97 -2.70
N TYR A 73 8.91 -8.27 -2.84
CA TYR A 73 7.93 -8.98 -2.05
C TYR A 73 8.54 -9.40 -0.71
N ASP A 74 7.83 -9.10 0.37
CA ASP A 74 8.31 -9.37 1.74
C ASP A 74 7.20 -10.09 2.50
N GLU A 75 7.49 -11.32 2.92
CA GLU A 75 6.52 -12.16 3.62
C GLU A 75 6.03 -11.53 4.92
N ARG A 76 6.83 -10.67 5.54
CA ARG A 76 6.45 -9.99 6.78
C ARG A 76 5.26 -9.06 6.60
N ILE A 77 4.95 -8.68 5.35
CA ILE A 77 3.81 -7.80 5.05
C ILE A 77 2.51 -8.59 4.97
N TYR A 78 2.57 -9.89 4.74
CA TYR A 78 1.36 -10.71 4.67
C TYR A 78 0.70 -10.77 6.04
N ASP A 79 -0.59 -10.37 6.07
CA ASP A 79 -1.41 -10.37 7.30
C ASP A 79 -0.73 -9.62 8.46
N ALA A 80 0.01 -8.56 8.16
CA ALA A 80 0.79 -7.83 9.14
C ALA A 80 -0.06 -6.83 9.94
N SER A 81 0.29 -6.69 11.23
CA SER A 81 -0.24 -5.62 12.07
C SER A 81 0.43 -4.30 11.69
N ALA A 82 -0.12 -3.18 12.13
CA ALA A 82 0.51 -1.88 11.93
C ALA A 82 1.93 -1.85 12.53
N GLU A 83 2.11 -2.46 13.71
CA GLU A 83 3.42 -2.54 14.36
C GLU A 83 4.43 -3.29 13.52
N ARG A 84 4.03 -4.43 12.93
CA ARG A 84 4.91 -5.19 12.05
C ARG A 84 5.26 -4.40 10.79
N LEU A 85 4.29 -3.69 10.22
CA LEU A 85 4.55 -2.83 9.07
C LEU A 85 5.54 -1.72 9.42
N LEU A 86 5.43 -1.14 10.60
CA LEU A 86 6.40 -0.13 11.06
C LEU A 86 7.80 -0.74 11.18
N ASP A 87 7.91 -1.97 11.67
CA ASP A 87 9.21 -2.65 11.75
C ASP A 87 9.82 -2.85 10.36
N VAL A 88 9.01 -3.28 9.39
CA VAL A 88 9.47 -3.47 8.01
C VAL A 88 9.94 -2.14 7.42
N ILE A 89 9.14 -1.09 7.57
CA ILE A 89 9.46 0.23 7.02
C ILE A 89 10.69 0.82 7.69
N SER A 90 10.84 0.62 9.00
CA SER A 90 11.96 1.20 9.75
C SER A 90 13.32 0.68 9.29
N SER A 91 13.36 -0.46 8.59
CA SER A 91 14.60 -1.04 8.09
C SER A 91 14.89 -0.69 6.63
N VAL A 92 14.06 0.14 6.00
CA VAL A 92 14.28 0.58 4.62
C VAL A 92 15.51 1.49 4.55
N ASP A 93 16.29 1.33 3.50
CA ASP A 93 17.48 2.12 3.24
C ASP A 93 17.13 3.62 3.16
N ASP A 94 17.95 4.46 3.79
CA ASP A 94 17.72 5.91 3.80
C ASP A 94 17.92 6.57 2.43
N GLY A 95 18.49 5.86 1.47
CA GLY A 95 18.53 6.32 0.08
C GLY A 95 17.15 6.34 -0.57
N VAL A 96 16.17 5.64 0.02
CA VAL A 96 14.78 5.62 -0.45
C VAL A 96 14.06 6.84 0.14
N GLU A 97 13.62 7.76 -0.70
CA GLU A 97 12.87 8.93 -0.25
C GLU A 97 11.37 8.71 -0.39
N LYS A 98 10.96 7.98 -1.44
CA LYS A 98 9.55 7.71 -1.74
C LYS A 98 9.32 6.22 -1.76
N LEU A 99 8.55 5.74 -0.78
CA LEU A 99 8.26 4.33 -0.58
C LEU A 99 6.79 4.05 -0.85
N LEU A 100 6.51 3.03 -1.66
CA LEU A 100 5.17 2.49 -1.82
C LEU A 100 5.11 1.16 -1.07
N LEU A 101 4.09 0.98 -0.24
CA LEU A 101 3.84 -0.29 0.43
C LEU A 101 2.43 -0.77 0.06
N VAL A 102 2.34 -1.98 -0.47
CA VAL A 102 1.07 -2.59 -0.89
C VAL A 102 0.77 -3.77 0.03
N GLY A 103 -0.37 -3.73 0.70
CA GLY A 103 -0.68 -4.74 1.70
C GLY A 103 -2.16 -4.92 1.98
N HIS A 104 -2.44 -5.28 3.23
CA HIS A 104 -3.74 -5.78 3.67
C HIS A 104 -4.29 -4.98 4.84
N ASN A 105 -5.61 -4.88 4.92
CA ASN A 105 -6.27 -4.43 6.14
C ASN A 105 -6.36 -5.60 7.13
N PRO A 106 -6.43 -5.33 8.43
CA PRO A 106 -6.50 -4.00 9.04
C PRO A 106 -5.15 -3.28 9.18
N GLY A 107 -4.03 -3.93 8.90
CA GLY A 107 -2.70 -3.38 9.16
C GLY A 107 -2.44 -2.07 8.42
N VAL A 108 -2.68 -2.04 7.11
CA VAL A 108 -2.41 -0.84 6.30
C VAL A 108 -3.32 0.31 6.72
N GLU A 109 -4.59 0.02 6.98
CA GLU A 109 -5.58 1.01 7.43
C GLU A 109 -5.19 1.61 8.78
N ARG A 110 -4.81 0.76 9.73
CA ARG A 110 -4.38 1.22 11.06
C ARG A 110 -3.11 2.03 11.00
N LEU A 111 -2.19 1.64 10.11
CA LEU A 111 -0.96 2.39 9.93
C LEU A 111 -1.26 3.78 9.36
N ALA A 112 -2.14 3.86 8.36
CA ALA A 112 -2.54 5.15 7.79
C ALA A 112 -3.19 6.03 8.85
N ALA A 113 -4.08 5.47 9.67
CA ALA A 113 -4.73 6.22 10.75
C ALA A 113 -3.71 6.75 11.75
N LYS A 114 -2.75 5.90 12.15
CA LYS A 114 -1.70 6.30 13.10
C LYS A 114 -0.87 7.46 12.57
N LEU A 115 -0.43 7.37 11.31
CA LEU A 115 0.48 8.35 10.73
C LEU A 115 -0.21 9.65 10.37
N THR A 116 -1.52 9.68 10.25
CA THR A 116 -2.28 10.88 9.87
C THR A 116 -3.18 11.41 10.99
N ALA A 117 -2.97 10.94 12.22
CA ALA A 117 -3.81 11.32 13.38
C ALA A 117 -5.31 11.11 13.06
N ASN A 118 -5.62 9.97 12.46
CA ASN A 118 -6.98 9.52 12.10
C ASN A 118 -7.64 10.35 10.98
N GLU A 119 -6.89 11.13 10.24
CA GLU A 119 -7.43 11.80 9.05
C GLU A 119 -7.89 10.76 8.03
N VAL A 120 -7.14 9.66 7.92
CA VAL A 120 -7.57 8.47 7.18
C VAL A 120 -7.91 7.41 8.22
N ASP A 121 -9.18 7.04 8.36
CA ASP A 121 -9.60 6.00 9.30
C ASP A 121 -10.13 4.76 8.59
N GLU A 122 -10.48 4.86 7.32
CA GLU A 122 -10.90 3.72 6.51
C GLU A 122 -10.11 3.69 5.20
N LEU A 123 -9.66 2.52 4.81
CA LEU A 123 -8.92 2.32 3.56
C LEU A 123 -9.61 1.22 2.75
N PRO A 124 -10.51 1.59 1.83
CA PRO A 124 -11.20 0.61 0.98
C PRO A 124 -10.22 -0.16 0.08
N THR A 125 -10.67 -1.26 -0.52
CA THR A 125 -9.85 -2.00 -1.48
C THR A 125 -9.40 -1.08 -2.60
N ALA A 126 -8.14 -1.22 -3.02
CA ALA A 126 -7.46 -0.41 -4.02
C ALA A 126 -7.36 1.07 -3.66
N ALA A 127 -7.62 1.45 -2.42
CA ALA A 127 -7.44 2.83 -1.97
C ALA A 127 -5.97 3.14 -1.72
N LEU A 128 -5.60 4.38 -1.97
CA LEU A 128 -4.23 4.87 -1.85
C LEU A 128 -4.20 6.08 -0.91
N ALA A 129 -3.25 6.07 0.02
CA ALA A 129 -2.99 7.20 0.91
C ALA A 129 -1.53 7.60 0.78
N GLU A 130 -1.28 8.81 0.34
CA GLU A 130 0.07 9.36 0.23
C GLU A 130 0.31 10.26 1.44
N ILE A 131 1.35 9.90 2.21
CA ILE A 131 1.64 10.55 3.50
C ILE A 131 3.05 11.10 3.48
N GLU A 132 3.17 12.38 3.79
CA GLU A 132 4.46 13.05 3.92
C GLU A 132 4.88 13.01 5.39
N LEU A 133 6.12 12.55 5.63
CA LEU A 133 6.64 12.34 6.98
C LEU A 133 7.82 13.26 7.23
N PRO A 134 7.84 14.01 8.37
CA PRO A 134 8.94 14.92 8.70
C PRO A 134 10.10 14.14 9.34
N ILE A 135 10.62 13.15 8.64
CA ILE A 135 11.72 12.32 9.11
C ILE A 135 12.82 12.27 8.04
N GLU A 136 14.06 12.10 8.47
CA GLU A 136 15.20 11.91 7.57
C GLU A 136 15.63 10.45 7.48
N HIS A 137 15.21 9.64 8.45
CA HIS A 137 15.54 8.22 8.50
C HIS A 137 14.29 7.40 8.71
N TRP A 138 14.13 6.30 7.96
CA TRP A 138 12.97 5.43 8.10
C TRP A 138 12.87 4.82 9.51
N ARG A 139 14.00 4.63 10.19
CA ARG A 139 14.00 4.10 11.56
C ARG A 139 13.23 4.99 12.54
N ASP A 140 12.99 6.24 12.19
CA ASP A 140 12.26 7.18 13.05
C ASP A 140 10.76 7.19 12.81
N ILE A 141 10.25 6.30 11.93
CA ILE A 141 8.85 6.32 11.55
C ILE A 141 7.92 5.96 12.70
N LYS A 142 8.39 5.15 13.67
CA LYS A 142 7.53 4.66 14.76
C LYS A 142 6.91 5.79 15.60
N ASP A 143 7.61 6.89 15.74
CA ASP A 143 7.15 8.04 16.52
C ASP A 143 6.73 9.21 15.63
N ALA A 144 6.67 9.01 14.33
CA ALA A 144 6.37 10.08 13.39
C ALA A 144 4.89 10.38 13.33
N SER A 145 4.59 11.65 13.08
CA SER A 145 3.25 12.10 12.73
C SER A 145 3.37 12.78 11.38
N GLY A 146 2.61 12.30 10.41
CA GLY A 146 2.71 12.77 9.04
C GLY A 146 1.55 13.66 8.63
N ARG A 147 1.59 14.07 7.38
CA ARG A 147 0.55 14.88 6.75
C ARG A 147 0.00 14.10 5.55
N LEU A 148 -1.31 13.96 5.50
CA LEU A 148 -1.96 13.35 4.34
C LEU A 148 -1.86 14.30 3.15
N VAL A 149 -1.19 13.87 2.10
CA VAL A 149 -1.03 14.65 0.87
C VAL A 149 -2.17 14.35 -0.11
N ARG A 150 -2.54 13.07 -0.20
CA ARG A 150 -3.51 12.61 -1.20
C ARG A 150 -4.19 11.34 -0.73
N PHE A 151 -5.49 11.28 -0.97
CA PHE A 151 -6.27 10.08 -0.71
C PHE A 151 -7.12 9.76 -1.93
N LEU A 152 -6.91 8.58 -2.51
CA LEU A 152 -7.63 8.15 -3.71
C LEU A 152 -8.34 6.84 -3.44
N THR A 153 -9.56 6.72 -3.95
CA THR A 153 -10.30 5.45 -3.93
C THR A 153 -10.85 5.19 -5.32
N PRO A 154 -11.16 3.92 -5.66
CA PRO A 154 -11.78 3.65 -6.97
C PRO A 154 -13.07 4.44 -7.19
N LYS A 155 -13.84 4.71 -6.13
CA LYS A 155 -15.07 5.50 -6.24
C LYS A 155 -14.84 6.94 -6.67
N THR A 156 -13.69 7.50 -6.35
CA THR A 156 -13.38 8.91 -6.64
C THR A 156 -12.62 9.09 -7.96
N LEU A 157 -12.28 7.98 -8.62
CA LEU A 157 -11.62 8.04 -9.93
C LEU A 157 -12.65 8.14 -11.04
N ASN A 158 -12.31 8.88 -12.09
CA ASN A 158 -13.16 9.05 -13.28
C ASN A 158 -12.83 8.04 -14.35
#